data_13e8687e1e6fea2c0b2ae5bafdd7cb71
#
_entry.id   13e8687e1e6fea2c0b2ae5bafdd7cb71
#
_cell.length_a   1.000
_cell.length_b   1.000
_cell.length_c   1.000
_cell.angle_alpha   90.00
_cell.angle_beta   90.00
_cell.angle_gamma   90.00
#
_symmetry.space_group_name_H-M   'P 1'
#
loop_
_entity.id
_entity.type
_entity.pdbx_description
1 polymer ?
#
loop_
_entity_poly.entity_id
_entity_poly.type
_entity_poly.pdbx_seq_one_letter_code
_entity_poly.pdbx_strand_id
1 'polypeptide(L)'
;MILVDVNLLVYAWDRRSPLHEAAVQWLDGKLSESARVGLPWECLLGFMRVVTNPRIYERPAPVNVAWGQVEHWLSARNAWVPVPGNRHQEILGRLLIRLGGGAKLIPDAHLAALAIEHGLELCSTDGDFARFDGLRWSNPLSL
;
A
#
# COMPACT_ATOMS: atom_id res chain seq x y z
N MET A 1 -4.21 10.97 -7.86
CA MET A 1 -3.47 9.70 -7.96
C MET A 1 -3.01 9.26 -6.57
N ILE A 2 -3.18 8.01 -6.26
CA ILE A 2 -2.86 7.44 -4.95
C ILE A 2 -1.94 6.23 -5.07
N LEU A 3 -1.28 5.89 -3.96
CA LEU A 3 -0.56 4.63 -3.75
C LEU A 3 -1.20 3.95 -2.55
N VAL A 4 -1.50 2.66 -2.67
CA VAL A 4 -2.23 1.91 -1.64
C VAL A 4 -1.26 1.02 -0.86
N ASP A 5 -1.21 1.22 0.46
CA ASP A 5 -0.38 0.41 1.35
C ASP A 5 -1.00 -0.94 1.67
N VAL A 6 -0.16 -1.87 2.13
CA VAL A 6 -0.52 -3.28 2.43
C VAL A 6 -1.75 -3.39 3.33
N ASN A 7 -1.80 -2.61 4.40
CA ASN A 7 -2.89 -2.75 5.39
C ASN A 7 -4.27 -2.53 4.78
N LEU A 8 -4.40 -1.59 3.85
CA LEU A 8 -5.68 -1.35 3.18
C LEU A 8 -6.08 -2.52 2.27
N LEU A 9 -5.11 -3.16 1.62
CA LEU A 9 -5.36 -4.35 0.81
C LEU A 9 -5.80 -5.54 1.68
N VAL A 10 -5.16 -5.71 2.83
CA VAL A 10 -5.53 -6.77 3.77
C VAL A 10 -6.94 -6.55 4.29
N TYR A 11 -7.30 -5.34 4.71
CA TYR A 11 -8.66 -5.04 5.17
C TYR A 11 -9.69 -5.25 4.07
N ALA A 12 -9.38 -4.89 2.84
CA ALA A 12 -10.28 -5.08 1.70
C ALA A 12 -10.51 -6.57 1.38
N TRP A 13 -9.63 -7.46 1.82
CA TRP A 13 -9.78 -8.90 1.65
C TRP A 13 -10.36 -9.60 2.89
N ASP A 14 -9.97 -9.18 4.09
CA ASP A 14 -10.29 -9.87 5.34
C ASP A 14 -11.69 -9.53 5.84
N ARG A 15 -12.64 -10.40 5.56
CA ARG A 15 -14.05 -10.24 5.94
C ARG A 15 -14.29 -10.18 7.45
N ARG A 16 -13.34 -10.63 8.25
CA ARG A 16 -13.43 -10.59 9.72
C ARG A 16 -12.98 -9.27 10.31
N SER A 17 -12.27 -8.47 9.52
CA SER A 17 -11.83 -7.15 9.99
C SER A 17 -13.01 -6.21 10.16
N PRO A 18 -13.08 -5.46 11.28
CA PRO A 18 -14.09 -4.42 11.43
C PRO A 18 -13.96 -3.29 10.41
N LEU A 19 -12.81 -3.21 9.73
CA LEU A 19 -12.55 -2.20 8.68
C LEU A 19 -12.85 -2.73 7.27
N HIS A 20 -13.27 -3.98 7.15
CA HIS A 20 -13.46 -4.63 5.85
C HIS A 20 -14.39 -3.86 4.92
N GLU A 21 -15.62 -3.58 5.37
CA GLU A 21 -16.60 -2.91 4.51
C GLU A 21 -16.13 -1.52 4.07
N ALA A 22 -15.56 -0.74 4.99
CA ALA A 22 -15.05 0.58 4.66
C ALA A 22 -13.91 0.49 3.65
N ALA A 23 -13.00 -0.47 3.83
CA ALA A 23 -11.88 -0.68 2.92
C ALA A 23 -12.34 -1.12 1.53
N VAL A 24 -13.29 -2.06 1.45
CA VAL A 24 -13.84 -2.51 0.16
C VAL A 24 -14.50 -1.35 -0.58
N GLN A 25 -15.37 -0.59 0.09
CA GLN A 25 -16.05 0.53 -0.53
C GLN A 25 -15.06 1.59 -1.03
N TRP A 26 -14.07 1.89 -0.22
CA TRP A 26 -13.06 2.87 -0.59
C TRP A 26 -12.22 2.40 -1.78
N LEU A 27 -11.69 1.17 -1.73
CA LEU A 27 -10.81 0.65 -2.79
C LEU A 27 -11.56 0.45 -4.09
N ASP A 28 -12.75 -0.16 -4.04
CA ASP A 28 -13.58 -0.34 -5.23
C ASP A 28 -13.96 1.00 -5.85
N GLY A 29 -14.26 1.99 -5.02
CA GLY A 29 -14.53 3.35 -5.48
C GLY A 29 -13.32 3.93 -6.22
N LYS A 30 -12.12 3.83 -5.64
CA LYS A 30 -10.89 4.34 -6.25
C LYS A 30 -10.55 3.62 -7.56
N LEU A 31 -10.72 2.31 -7.60
CA LEU A 31 -10.46 1.52 -8.81
C LEU A 31 -11.51 1.74 -9.91
N SER A 32 -12.62 2.40 -9.60
CA SER A 32 -13.67 2.74 -10.57
C SER A 32 -13.57 4.18 -11.09
N GLU A 33 -12.65 4.98 -10.54
CA GLU A 33 -12.42 6.35 -10.97
C GLU A 33 -11.46 6.40 -12.16
N SER A 34 -11.24 7.60 -12.70
CA SER A 34 -10.28 7.81 -13.79
C SER A 34 -8.86 8.04 -13.27
N ALA A 35 -8.70 8.55 -12.04
CA ALA A 35 -7.39 8.80 -11.47
C ALA A 35 -6.65 7.49 -11.20
N ARG A 36 -5.34 7.49 -11.45
CA ARG A 36 -4.52 6.28 -11.34
C ARG A 36 -4.36 5.82 -9.89
N VAL A 37 -4.42 4.51 -9.71
CA VAL A 37 -4.22 3.83 -8.44
C VAL A 37 -2.91 3.03 -8.52
N GLY A 38 -1.92 3.43 -7.76
CA GLY A 38 -0.63 2.73 -7.69
C GLY A 38 -0.70 1.55 -6.72
N LEU A 39 -0.39 0.36 -7.24
CA LEU A 39 -0.32 -0.89 -6.47
C LEU A 39 1.08 -1.47 -6.65
N PRO A 40 2.07 -1.00 -5.87
CA PRO A 40 3.44 -1.49 -6.06
C PRO A 40 3.58 -2.95 -5.63
N TRP A 41 4.52 -3.65 -6.25
CA TRP A 41 4.74 -5.07 -5.96
C TRP A 41 5.03 -5.34 -4.49
N GLU A 42 5.76 -4.44 -3.81
CA GLU A 42 6.02 -4.58 -2.37
C GLU A 42 4.74 -4.69 -1.56
N CYS A 43 3.72 -3.92 -1.95
CA CYS A 43 2.42 -3.94 -1.26
C CYS A 43 1.59 -5.16 -1.67
N LEU A 44 1.58 -5.51 -2.94
CA LEU A 44 0.85 -6.69 -3.44
C LEU A 44 1.42 -7.97 -2.83
N LEU A 45 2.75 -8.11 -2.82
CA LEU A 45 3.40 -9.28 -2.22
C LEU A 45 3.30 -9.28 -0.70
N GLY A 46 3.34 -8.10 -0.08
CA GLY A 46 3.10 -7.96 1.35
C GLY A 46 1.68 -8.43 1.73
N PHE A 47 0.69 -8.05 0.95
CA PHE A 47 -0.67 -8.56 1.10
C PHE A 47 -0.70 -10.09 1.04
N MET A 48 -0.09 -10.69 0.02
CA MET A 48 -0.08 -12.14 -0.15
C MET A 48 0.61 -12.84 1.03
N ARG A 49 1.73 -12.30 1.50
CA ARG A 49 2.46 -12.87 2.64
C ARG A 49 1.62 -12.87 3.92
N VAL A 50 0.83 -11.85 4.13
CA VAL A 50 -0.04 -11.75 5.32
C VAL A 50 -1.18 -12.76 5.22
N VAL A 51 -1.95 -12.73 4.13
CA VAL A 51 -3.20 -13.51 4.05
C VAL A 51 -2.97 -15.01 3.88
N THR A 52 -1.78 -15.42 3.44
CA THR A 52 -1.41 -16.83 3.31
C THR A 52 -0.65 -17.35 4.53
N ASN A 53 -0.41 -16.52 5.54
CA ASN A 53 0.44 -16.90 6.68
C ASN A 53 -0.38 -17.62 7.77
N PRO A 54 -0.11 -18.92 8.05
CA PRO A 54 -0.83 -19.66 9.07
C PRO A 54 -0.56 -19.21 10.50
N ARG A 55 0.48 -18.38 10.71
CA ARG A 55 0.74 -17.77 12.02
C ARG A 55 -0.16 -16.57 12.29
N ILE A 56 -0.71 -15.96 11.23
CA ILE A 56 -1.60 -14.81 11.33
C ILE A 56 -3.06 -15.24 11.27
N TYR A 57 -3.38 -16.14 10.37
CA TYR A 57 -4.75 -16.60 10.15
C TYR A 57 -4.89 -18.08 10.49
N GLU A 58 -5.95 -18.43 11.22
CA GLU A 58 -6.32 -19.81 11.47
C GLU A 58 -6.63 -20.55 10.16
N ARG A 59 -7.27 -19.86 9.22
CA ARG A 59 -7.59 -20.37 7.89
C ARG A 59 -6.94 -19.47 6.83
N PRO A 60 -5.64 -19.63 6.61
CA PRO A 60 -4.97 -18.79 5.64
C PRO A 60 -5.47 -19.06 4.21
N ALA A 61 -5.42 -18.03 3.38
CA ALA A 61 -5.77 -18.18 1.97
C ALA A 61 -4.73 -19.07 1.27
N PRO A 62 -5.16 -19.97 0.35
CA PRO A 62 -4.21 -20.59 -0.56
C PRO A 62 -3.51 -19.53 -1.42
N VAL A 63 -2.27 -19.80 -1.82
CA VAL A 63 -1.47 -18.85 -2.61
C VAL A 63 -2.18 -18.50 -3.92
N ASN A 64 -2.77 -19.47 -4.59
CA ASN A 64 -3.48 -19.21 -5.86
C ASN A 64 -4.71 -18.31 -5.67
N VAL A 65 -5.38 -18.38 -4.53
CA VAL A 65 -6.52 -17.51 -4.22
C VAL A 65 -6.04 -16.08 -3.98
N ALA A 66 -4.97 -15.91 -3.19
CA ALA A 66 -4.38 -14.59 -2.95
C ALA A 66 -3.88 -13.96 -4.26
N TRP A 67 -3.24 -14.75 -5.11
CA TRP A 67 -2.79 -14.30 -6.43
C TRP A 67 -3.94 -13.86 -7.32
N GLY A 68 -5.04 -14.62 -7.32
CA GLY A 68 -6.25 -14.25 -8.07
C GLY A 68 -6.80 -12.90 -7.63
N GLN A 69 -6.73 -12.58 -6.33
CA GLN A 69 -7.13 -11.27 -5.84
C GLN A 69 -6.21 -10.16 -6.36
N VAL A 70 -4.91 -10.40 -6.39
CA VAL A 70 -3.93 -9.45 -6.95
C VAL A 70 -4.24 -9.19 -8.42
N GLU A 71 -4.45 -10.24 -9.20
CA GLU A 71 -4.82 -10.13 -10.61
C GLU A 71 -6.11 -9.33 -10.80
N HIS A 72 -7.09 -9.56 -9.93
CA HIS A 72 -8.36 -8.83 -9.99
C HIS A 72 -8.15 -7.33 -9.80
N TRP A 73 -7.40 -6.93 -8.77
CA TRP A 73 -7.10 -5.51 -8.57
C TRP A 73 -6.34 -4.90 -9.74
N LEU A 74 -5.34 -5.61 -10.26
CA LEU A 74 -4.54 -5.13 -11.39
C LEU A 74 -5.33 -5.07 -12.72
N SER A 75 -6.48 -5.74 -12.80
CA SER A 75 -7.32 -5.70 -13.99
C SER A 75 -8.09 -4.39 -14.15
N ALA A 76 -8.17 -3.56 -13.12
CA ALA A 76 -8.83 -2.26 -13.20
C ALA A 76 -8.07 -1.35 -14.16
N ARG A 77 -8.79 -0.57 -14.98
CA ARG A 77 -8.19 0.28 -16.02
C ARG A 77 -7.20 1.29 -15.48
N ASN A 78 -7.47 1.82 -14.29
CA ASN A 78 -6.63 2.84 -13.65
C ASN A 78 -5.61 2.26 -12.68
N ALA A 79 -5.57 0.94 -12.51
CA ALA A 79 -4.56 0.28 -11.69
C ALA A 79 -3.20 0.26 -12.41
N TRP A 80 -2.14 0.42 -11.63
CA TRP A 80 -0.80 0.55 -12.17
C TRP A 80 0.22 0.15 -11.11
N VAL A 81 1.35 -0.41 -11.55
CA VAL A 81 2.45 -0.79 -10.65
C VAL A 81 3.55 0.26 -10.77
N PRO A 82 3.64 1.21 -9.81
CA PRO A 82 4.76 2.15 -9.79
C PRO A 82 6.06 1.44 -9.41
N VAL A 83 7.14 1.81 -10.07
CA VAL A 83 8.48 1.26 -9.80
C VAL A 83 9.46 2.40 -9.57
N PRO A 84 10.57 2.15 -8.84
CA PRO A 84 11.60 3.17 -8.64
C PRO A 84 12.13 3.70 -9.97
N GLY A 85 12.20 5.03 -10.09
CA GLY A 85 12.74 5.72 -11.24
C GLY A 85 14.10 6.34 -10.94
N ASN A 86 14.51 7.28 -11.79
CA ASN A 86 15.84 7.89 -11.72
C ASN A 86 16.08 8.71 -10.45
N ARG A 87 15.02 9.21 -9.82
CA ARG A 87 15.12 10.04 -8.63
C ARG A 87 14.96 9.30 -7.32
N HIS A 88 14.66 7.99 -7.39
CA HIS A 88 14.36 7.21 -6.20
C HIS A 88 15.52 7.21 -5.19
N GLN A 89 16.75 6.99 -5.67
CA GLN A 89 17.92 6.97 -4.80
C GLN A 89 18.10 8.28 -4.04
N GLU A 90 17.97 9.41 -4.71
CA GLU A 90 18.09 10.73 -4.10
C GLU A 90 17.02 10.98 -3.04
N ILE A 91 15.76 10.68 -3.39
CA ILE A 91 14.62 10.92 -2.50
C ILE A 91 14.71 9.99 -1.28
N LEU A 92 14.96 8.71 -1.49
CA LEU A 92 15.09 7.73 -0.42
C LEU A 92 16.24 8.11 0.53
N GLY A 93 17.38 8.49 0.00
CA GLY A 93 18.53 8.91 0.80
C GLY A 93 18.21 10.08 1.72
N ARG A 94 17.49 11.08 1.22
CA ARG A 94 17.07 12.22 2.03
C ARG A 94 16.14 11.80 3.17
N LEU A 95 15.19 10.93 2.89
CA LEU A 95 14.25 10.47 3.91
C LEU A 95 14.97 9.67 5.00
N LEU A 96 15.86 8.77 4.62
CA LEU A 96 16.60 7.92 5.56
C LEU A 96 17.52 8.73 6.48
N ILE A 97 18.20 9.73 5.95
CA ILE A 97 19.11 10.58 6.74
C ILE A 97 18.32 11.36 7.79
N ARG A 98 17.15 11.87 7.44
CA ARG A 98 16.34 12.69 8.36
C ARG A 98 15.65 11.87 9.45
N LEU A 99 15.38 10.58 9.20
CA LEU A 99 14.70 9.74 10.19
C LEU A 99 15.54 9.49 11.44
N GLY A 100 16.85 9.52 11.32
CA GLY A 100 17.75 9.41 12.46
C GLY A 100 17.74 8.09 13.20
N GLY A 101 17.19 7.02 12.64
CA GLY A 101 17.20 5.70 13.23
C GLY A 101 15.87 4.95 13.07
N GLY A 102 15.92 3.64 13.35
CA GLY A 102 14.75 2.77 13.28
C GLY A 102 14.70 1.92 12.02
N ALA A 103 15.28 0.73 12.10
CA ALA A 103 15.26 -0.24 11.00
C ALA A 103 13.84 -0.51 10.51
N LYS A 104 12.87 -0.44 11.40
CA LYS A 104 11.44 -0.64 11.11
C LYS A 104 10.92 0.33 10.05
N LEU A 105 11.46 1.56 9.99
CA LEU A 105 10.97 2.59 9.08
C LEU A 105 11.63 2.55 7.71
N ILE A 106 12.62 1.68 7.49
CA ILE A 106 13.30 1.60 6.19
C ILE A 106 12.35 1.17 5.06
N PRO A 107 11.54 0.11 5.20
CA PRO A 107 10.57 -0.22 4.16
C PRO A 107 9.54 0.89 3.93
N ASP A 108 9.12 1.58 4.98
CA ASP A 108 8.18 2.70 4.88
C ASP A 108 8.81 3.87 4.13
N ALA A 109 10.10 4.16 4.37
CA ALA A 109 10.83 5.20 3.66
C ALA A 109 10.92 4.89 2.16
N HIS A 110 11.13 3.62 1.79
CA HIS A 110 11.11 3.19 0.39
C HIS A 110 9.76 3.48 -0.26
N LEU A 111 8.68 3.12 0.42
CA LEU A 111 7.33 3.34 -0.09
C LEU A 111 7.01 4.84 -0.19
N ALA A 112 7.41 5.63 0.80
CA ALA A 112 7.26 7.08 0.79
C ALA A 112 8.02 7.71 -0.39
N ALA A 113 9.27 7.26 -0.62
CA ALA A 113 10.08 7.75 -1.74
C ALA A 113 9.42 7.43 -3.08
N LEU A 114 8.85 6.24 -3.21
CA LEU A 114 8.13 5.83 -4.42
C LEU A 114 6.93 6.75 -4.68
N ALA A 115 6.15 7.03 -3.64
CA ALA A 115 5.00 7.92 -3.74
C ALA A 115 5.43 9.35 -4.11
N ILE A 116 6.47 9.87 -3.48
CA ILE A 116 6.98 11.22 -3.77
C ILE A 116 7.44 11.32 -5.22
N GLU A 117 8.23 10.36 -5.67
CA GLU A 117 8.77 10.38 -7.04
C GLU A 117 7.67 10.41 -8.09
N HIS A 118 6.61 9.64 -7.89
CA HIS A 118 5.52 9.53 -8.85
C HIS A 118 4.37 10.52 -8.61
N GLY A 119 4.50 11.39 -7.61
CA GLY A 119 3.47 12.39 -7.32
C GLY A 119 2.18 11.79 -6.77
N LEU A 120 2.26 10.68 -6.03
CA LEU A 120 1.11 9.96 -5.49
C LEU A 120 0.88 10.34 -4.02
N GLU A 121 -0.39 10.42 -3.63
CA GLU A 121 -0.76 10.45 -2.23
C GLU A 121 -0.72 9.02 -1.68
N LEU A 122 0.05 8.79 -0.63
CA LEU A 122 0.13 7.48 0.01
C LEU A 122 -1.05 7.30 0.95
N CYS A 123 -1.84 6.26 0.71
CA CYS A 123 -2.99 5.91 1.54
C CYS A 123 -2.64 4.72 2.43
N SER A 124 -2.73 4.91 3.73
CA SER A 124 -2.39 3.91 4.74
C SER A 124 -3.06 4.24 6.07
N THR A 125 -3.37 3.22 6.85
CA THR A 125 -3.83 3.40 8.23
C THR A 125 -2.67 3.62 9.21
N ASP A 126 -1.42 3.49 8.75
CA ASP A 126 -0.23 3.63 9.59
C ASP A 126 0.19 5.11 9.69
N GLY A 127 0.03 5.67 10.90
CA GLY A 127 0.38 7.07 11.18
C GLY A 127 1.87 7.38 11.09
N ASP A 128 2.75 6.37 11.06
CA ASP A 128 4.20 6.59 10.94
C ASP A 128 4.56 7.30 9.62
N PHE A 129 3.73 7.20 8.59
CA PHE A 129 3.97 7.92 7.34
C PHE A 129 3.93 9.44 7.47
N ALA A 130 3.31 9.97 8.52
CA ALA A 130 3.32 11.42 8.80
C ALA A 130 4.72 11.96 9.08
N ARG A 131 5.69 11.09 9.39
CA ARG A 131 7.08 11.49 9.69
C ARG A 131 7.89 11.88 8.46
N PHE A 132 7.43 11.52 7.26
CA PHE A 132 8.22 11.74 6.04
C PHE A 132 7.92 13.11 5.42
N ASP A 133 8.91 13.99 5.43
CA ASP A 133 8.81 15.33 4.83
C ASP A 133 8.58 15.22 3.33
N GLY A 134 7.62 15.99 2.84
CA GLY A 134 7.30 16.03 1.41
C GLY A 134 6.33 14.93 0.95
N LEU A 135 6.00 13.99 1.82
CA LEU A 135 5.01 12.96 1.51
C LEU A 135 3.60 13.50 1.77
N ARG A 136 2.72 13.33 0.80
CA ARG A 136 1.28 13.46 1.03
C ARG A 136 0.76 12.11 1.50
N TRP A 137 0.24 12.06 2.70
CA TRP A 137 -0.31 10.86 3.32
C TRP A 137 -1.71 11.12 3.84
N SER A 138 -2.58 10.13 3.69
CA SER A 138 -3.89 10.14 4.35
C SER A 138 -4.28 8.73 4.79
N ASN A 139 -5.12 8.70 5.82
CA ASN A 139 -5.80 7.47 6.23
C ASN A 139 -7.24 7.54 5.71
N PRO A 140 -7.58 6.80 4.65
CA PRO A 140 -8.91 6.90 4.05
C PRO A 140 -10.02 6.27 4.88
N LEU A 141 -9.66 5.50 5.90
CA LEU A 141 -10.62 4.83 6.80
C LEU A 141 -10.78 5.56 8.13
N SER A 142 -10.07 6.65 8.32
CA SER A 142 -10.20 7.50 9.50
C SER A 142 -11.46 8.34 9.41
N LEU A 143 -12.23 8.34 10.47
CA LEU A 143 -13.45 9.16 10.59
C LEU A 143 -13.11 10.56 11.07
#